data_9cd7c6d6c5c447c38bb2b06c328c8cac
#
_entry.id   9cd7c6d6c5c447c38bb2b06c328c8cac
#
_cell.length_a   1.000
_cell.length_b   1.000
_cell.length_c   1.000
_cell.angle_alpha   90.00
_cell.angle_beta   90.00
_cell.angle_gamma   90.00
#
_symmetry.space_group_name_H-M   'P 1'
#
loop_
_entity.id
_entity.type
_entity.pdbx_description
1 polymer ?
#
loop_
_entity_poly.entity_id
_entity_poly.type
_entity_poly.pdbx_seq_one_letter_code
_entity_poly.pdbx_strand_id
1 'polypeptide(L)'
;MTVATARIYLGSSFHRDHHQKLAKKVRELLAQNPTVESVHFPFDQQFVDPAEDPNVAFGEERSQLWQRVTFQNDLNGIAMANCGVFLYDMDELDDGCAFEIGFMRAQHKPVILIPFTQHPEKKLVMNLMISQGVTSYFDGNKELEELKTYDFNSCPSRVVTGFGTI
;
A
#
# COMPACT_ATOMS: atom_id res chain seq x y z
N MET A 1 22.45 -17.87 -1.55
CA MET A 1 21.13 -17.63 -2.18
C MET A 1 20.21 -17.01 -1.15
N THR A 2 19.61 -15.88 -1.46
CA THR A 2 18.57 -15.29 -0.60
C THR A 2 17.27 -16.07 -0.83
N VAL A 3 16.65 -16.56 0.23
CA VAL A 3 15.33 -17.21 0.15
C VAL A 3 14.27 -16.12 0.30
N ALA A 4 13.35 -16.06 -0.64
CA ALA A 4 12.22 -15.16 -0.56
C ALA A 4 11.26 -15.63 0.55
N THR A 5 10.98 -14.76 1.52
CA THR A 5 10.04 -15.03 2.62
C THR A 5 9.09 -13.89 2.89
N ALA A 6 9.28 -12.75 2.23
CA ALA A 6 8.43 -11.58 2.41
C ALA A 6 7.07 -11.76 1.72
N ARG A 7 6.03 -11.85 2.51
CA ARG A 7 4.64 -11.76 2.06
C ARG A 7 4.14 -10.33 2.28
N ILE A 8 3.91 -9.63 1.21
CA ILE A 8 3.59 -8.20 1.21
C ILE A 8 2.07 -8.00 1.11
N TYR A 9 1.53 -7.12 1.96
CA TYR A 9 0.26 -6.47 1.70
C TYR A 9 0.51 -5.16 0.98
N LEU A 10 -0.04 -4.98 -0.22
CA LEU A 10 0.10 -3.76 -1.01
C LEU A 10 -1.16 -2.92 -0.89
N GLY A 11 -1.12 -1.89 -0.06
CA GLY A 11 -2.19 -0.91 0.08
C GLY A 11 -2.03 0.24 -0.91
N SER A 12 -3.14 0.72 -1.46
CA SER A 12 -3.16 1.82 -2.42
C SER A 12 -4.56 2.34 -2.62
N SER A 13 -4.74 3.64 -2.78
CA SER A 13 -5.90 4.16 -3.50
C SER A 13 -5.93 3.60 -4.93
N PHE A 14 -7.13 3.46 -5.51
CA PHE A 14 -7.30 2.86 -6.82
C PHE A 14 -8.32 3.61 -7.71
N HIS A 15 -8.74 4.79 -7.26
CA HIS A 15 -9.84 5.55 -7.88
C HIS A 15 -9.44 6.32 -9.15
N ARG A 16 -8.13 6.51 -9.38
CA ARG A 16 -7.60 7.30 -10.49
C ARG A 16 -6.68 6.47 -11.38
N ASP A 17 -6.60 6.84 -12.65
CA ASP A 17 -5.70 6.17 -13.61
C ASP A 17 -4.24 6.15 -13.15
N HIS A 18 -3.77 7.23 -12.52
CA HIS A 18 -2.40 7.31 -12.05
C HIS A 18 -2.16 6.37 -10.86
N HIS A 19 -3.15 6.13 -9.97
CA HIS A 19 -3.06 5.12 -8.92
C HIS A 19 -2.88 3.72 -9.53
N GLN A 20 -3.72 3.37 -10.51
CA GLN A 20 -3.68 2.06 -11.17
C GLN A 20 -2.35 1.83 -11.89
N LYS A 21 -1.84 2.84 -12.60
CA LYS A 21 -0.53 2.79 -13.27
C LYS A 21 0.62 2.60 -12.28
N LEU A 22 0.59 3.34 -11.17
CA LEU A 22 1.61 3.23 -10.12
C LEU A 22 1.57 1.86 -9.43
N ALA A 23 0.38 1.39 -9.05
CA ALA A 23 0.20 0.08 -8.44
C ALA A 23 0.72 -1.04 -9.36
N LYS A 24 0.40 -0.98 -10.66
CA LYS A 24 0.92 -1.93 -11.65
C LYS A 24 2.44 -1.90 -11.69
N LYS A 25 3.06 -0.71 -11.81
CA LYS A 25 4.51 -0.57 -11.84
C LYS A 25 5.16 -1.12 -10.57
N VAL A 26 4.64 -0.79 -9.40
CA VAL A 26 5.20 -1.28 -8.12
C VAL A 26 5.08 -2.81 -8.03
N ARG A 27 3.97 -3.40 -8.43
CA ARG A 27 3.82 -4.87 -8.48
C ARG A 27 4.86 -5.54 -9.37
N GLU A 28 5.13 -4.96 -10.54
CA GLU A 28 6.17 -5.44 -11.47
C GLU A 28 7.57 -5.35 -10.85
N LEU A 29 7.86 -4.31 -10.08
CA LEU A 29 9.14 -4.15 -9.38
C LEU A 29 9.27 -5.15 -8.21
N LEU A 30 8.21 -5.32 -7.42
CA LEU A 30 8.18 -6.29 -6.32
C LEU A 30 8.33 -7.73 -6.84
N ALA A 31 7.74 -8.07 -7.97
CA ALA A 31 7.90 -9.38 -8.61
C ALA A 31 9.34 -9.68 -9.07
N GLN A 32 10.17 -8.65 -9.25
CA GLN A 32 11.59 -8.79 -9.59
C GLN A 32 12.50 -8.85 -8.35
N ASN A 33 11.96 -8.61 -7.16
CA ASN A 33 12.75 -8.58 -5.94
C ASN A 33 12.96 -10.01 -5.39
N PRO A 34 14.22 -10.45 -5.17
CA PRO A 34 14.52 -11.82 -4.76
C PRO A 34 14.10 -12.16 -3.31
N THR A 35 13.69 -11.17 -2.52
CA THR A 35 13.22 -11.38 -1.14
C THR A 35 11.70 -11.49 -1.03
N VAL A 36 10.96 -11.15 -2.09
CA VAL A 36 9.49 -11.16 -2.11
C VAL A 36 8.98 -12.54 -2.52
N GLU A 37 8.25 -13.19 -1.62
CA GLU A 37 7.57 -14.48 -1.86
C GLU A 37 6.23 -14.26 -2.54
N SER A 38 5.44 -13.31 -2.05
CA SER A 38 4.11 -13.02 -2.57
C SER A 38 3.66 -11.59 -2.27
N VAL A 39 2.74 -11.11 -3.09
CA VAL A 39 2.08 -9.80 -2.91
C VAL A 39 0.57 -10.03 -2.89
N HIS A 40 -0.06 -9.68 -1.77
CA HIS A 40 -1.51 -9.57 -1.67
C HIS A 40 -1.90 -8.15 -2.07
N PHE A 41 -2.66 -8.03 -3.15
CA PHE A 41 -3.22 -6.76 -3.60
C PHE A 41 -4.75 -6.83 -3.48
N PRO A 42 -5.39 -6.04 -2.61
CA PRO A 42 -6.83 -6.16 -2.31
C PRO A 42 -7.73 -6.15 -3.54
N PHE A 43 -7.39 -5.34 -4.54
CA PHE A 43 -8.20 -5.20 -5.76
C PHE A 43 -8.21 -6.45 -6.65
N ASP A 44 -7.27 -7.38 -6.48
CA ASP A 44 -7.28 -8.69 -7.13
C ASP A 44 -8.15 -9.72 -6.36
N GLN A 45 -8.56 -9.42 -5.14
CA GLN A 45 -9.23 -10.33 -4.21
C GLN A 45 -10.63 -9.84 -3.82
N GLN A 46 -11.23 -8.99 -4.63
CA GLN A 46 -12.54 -8.42 -4.34
C GLN A 46 -13.64 -9.48 -4.33
N PHE A 47 -14.48 -9.39 -3.32
CA PHE A 47 -15.71 -10.18 -3.25
C PHE A 47 -16.69 -9.71 -4.31
N VAL A 48 -17.37 -10.67 -4.96
CA VAL A 48 -18.50 -10.40 -5.86
C VAL A 48 -19.77 -10.83 -5.15
N ASP A 49 -20.64 -9.86 -4.82
CA ASP A 49 -21.95 -10.16 -4.25
C ASP A 49 -22.89 -10.62 -5.37
N PRO A 50 -23.40 -11.88 -5.34
CA PRO A 50 -24.29 -12.39 -6.38
C PRO A 50 -25.65 -11.67 -6.45
N ALA A 51 -26.03 -10.95 -5.40
CA ALA A 51 -27.30 -10.20 -5.33
C ALA A 51 -27.16 -8.76 -5.82
N GLU A 52 -25.94 -8.31 -6.11
CA GLU A 52 -25.65 -6.95 -6.57
C GLU A 52 -25.62 -6.88 -8.10
N ASP A 53 -25.94 -5.69 -8.65
CA ASP A 53 -25.80 -5.45 -10.09
C ASP A 53 -24.31 -5.65 -10.49
N PRO A 54 -24.00 -6.55 -11.43
CA PRO A 54 -22.63 -6.77 -11.87
C PRO A 54 -21.99 -5.55 -12.55
N ASN A 55 -22.78 -4.53 -12.90
CA ASN A 55 -22.31 -3.31 -13.55
C ASN A 55 -22.11 -2.14 -12.57
N VAL A 56 -22.22 -2.38 -11.25
CA VAL A 56 -21.92 -1.33 -10.26
C VAL A 56 -20.51 -0.80 -10.48
N ALA A 57 -20.41 0.50 -10.78
CA ALA A 57 -19.14 1.12 -11.05
C ALA A 57 -18.29 1.24 -9.79
N PHE A 58 -16.97 1.28 -9.98
CA PHE A 58 -16.05 1.54 -8.89
C PHE A 58 -16.31 2.94 -8.28
N GLY A 59 -16.44 3.01 -6.95
CA GLY A 59 -16.74 4.25 -6.24
C GLY A 59 -18.23 4.53 -6.04
N GLU A 60 -19.14 3.68 -6.58
CA GLU A 60 -20.55 3.72 -6.24
C GLU A 60 -20.84 2.97 -4.93
N GLU A 61 -22.00 3.27 -4.33
CA GLU A 61 -22.43 2.57 -3.12
C GLU A 61 -22.61 1.07 -3.40
N ARG A 62 -21.97 0.26 -2.55
CA ARG A 62 -22.00 -1.21 -2.64
C ARG A 62 -22.90 -1.79 -1.55
N SER A 63 -23.34 -3.04 -1.75
CA SER A 63 -24.14 -3.75 -0.76
C SER A 63 -23.44 -3.85 0.60
N GLN A 64 -24.21 -3.96 1.68
CA GLN A 64 -23.65 -4.16 3.01
C GLN A 64 -22.86 -5.46 3.12
N LEU A 65 -23.26 -6.50 2.38
CA LEU A 65 -22.52 -7.76 2.35
C LEU A 65 -21.15 -7.56 1.69
N TRP A 66 -21.13 -6.89 0.52
CA TRP A 66 -19.87 -6.57 -0.15
C TRP A 66 -18.92 -5.77 0.77
N GLN A 67 -19.43 -4.72 1.42
CA GLN A 67 -18.64 -3.89 2.32
C GLN A 67 -17.99 -4.71 3.46
N ARG A 68 -18.78 -5.58 4.12
CA ARG A 68 -18.29 -6.40 5.23
C ARG A 68 -17.27 -7.45 4.79
N VAL A 69 -17.54 -8.13 3.68
CA VAL A 69 -16.66 -9.19 3.18
C VAL A 69 -15.36 -8.59 2.65
N THR A 70 -15.42 -7.47 1.92
CA THR A 70 -14.23 -6.76 1.43
C THR A 70 -13.36 -6.30 2.61
N PHE A 71 -13.95 -5.61 3.59
CA PHE A 71 -13.23 -5.21 4.80
C PHE A 71 -12.55 -6.39 5.49
N GLN A 72 -13.26 -7.51 5.66
CA GLN A 72 -12.68 -8.70 6.29
C GLN A 72 -11.57 -9.34 5.45
N ASN A 73 -11.71 -9.32 4.12
CA ASN A 73 -10.67 -9.81 3.21
C ASN A 73 -9.39 -8.98 3.31
N ASP A 74 -9.52 -7.65 3.40
CA ASP A 74 -8.37 -6.76 3.59
C ASP A 74 -7.66 -7.04 4.91
N LEU A 75 -8.42 -7.18 6.02
CA LEU A 75 -7.83 -7.55 7.31
C LEU A 75 -7.16 -8.93 7.28
N ASN A 76 -7.74 -9.90 6.57
CA ASN A 76 -7.14 -11.23 6.39
C ASN A 76 -5.85 -11.13 5.58
N GLY A 77 -5.84 -10.34 4.50
CA GLY A 77 -4.63 -10.05 3.71
C GLY A 77 -3.53 -9.46 4.56
N ILE A 78 -3.86 -8.46 5.39
CA ILE A 78 -2.92 -7.88 6.36
C ILE A 78 -2.45 -8.93 7.37
N ALA A 79 -3.34 -9.78 7.91
CA ALA A 79 -2.95 -10.79 8.88
C ALA A 79 -1.96 -11.80 8.30
N MET A 80 -2.12 -12.20 7.04
CA MET A 80 -1.25 -13.15 6.34
C MET A 80 0.08 -12.54 5.89
N ALA A 81 0.15 -11.23 5.68
CA ALA A 81 1.36 -10.52 5.31
C ALA A 81 2.32 -10.40 6.49
N ASN A 82 3.63 -10.36 6.22
CA ASN A 82 4.64 -10.04 7.24
C ASN A 82 5.21 -8.63 7.11
N CYS A 83 4.93 -7.92 6.03
CA CYS A 83 5.18 -6.48 5.88
C CYS A 83 4.13 -5.83 4.97
N GLY A 84 3.98 -4.52 5.07
CA GLY A 84 3.11 -3.72 4.21
C GLY A 84 3.92 -2.79 3.31
N VAL A 85 3.45 -2.61 2.08
CA VAL A 85 3.90 -1.57 1.15
C VAL A 85 2.69 -0.71 0.82
N PHE A 86 2.78 0.60 1.05
CA PHE A 86 1.66 1.50 0.85
C PHE A 86 2.01 2.61 -0.14
N LEU A 87 1.25 2.67 -1.23
CA LEU A 87 1.28 3.79 -2.17
C LEU A 87 0.41 4.91 -1.61
N TYR A 88 1.04 5.97 -1.14
CA TYR A 88 0.38 7.02 -0.38
C TYR A 88 0.29 8.31 -1.19
N ASP A 89 -0.90 8.61 -1.71
CA ASP A 89 -1.13 9.82 -2.49
C ASP A 89 -1.13 11.04 -1.57
N MET A 90 -0.19 11.96 -1.81
CA MET A 90 -0.06 13.19 -1.03
C MET A 90 -1.01 14.29 -1.51
N ASP A 91 -1.67 14.11 -2.64
CA ASP A 91 -2.64 15.06 -3.18
C ASP A 91 -4.09 14.69 -2.80
N GLU A 92 -4.38 13.38 -2.70
CA GLU A 92 -5.67 12.83 -2.26
C GLU A 92 -5.43 11.80 -1.15
N LEU A 93 -5.42 12.24 0.11
CA LEU A 93 -5.17 11.35 1.25
C LEU A 93 -6.28 10.29 1.38
N ASP A 94 -5.86 9.05 1.61
CA ASP A 94 -6.74 7.90 1.73
C ASP A 94 -6.84 7.43 3.19
N ASP A 95 -8.03 7.58 3.77
CA ASP A 95 -8.31 7.17 5.15
C ASP A 95 -8.19 5.64 5.33
N GLY A 96 -8.51 4.87 4.29
CA GLY A 96 -8.34 3.42 4.27
C GLY A 96 -6.88 3.02 4.40
N CYS A 97 -6.00 3.60 3.58
CA CYS A 97 -4.55 3.40 3.69
C CYS A 97 -4.03 3.80 5.08
N ALA A 98 -4.49 4.91 5.64
CA ALA A 98 -4.08 5.36 6.96
C ALA A 98 -4.51 4.36 8.06
N PHE A 99 -5.74 3.84 7.99
CA PHE A 99 -6.24 2.81 8.89
C PHE A 99 -5.39 1.53 8.81
N GLU A 100 -5.13 1.04 7.61
CA GLU A 100 -4.38 -0.20 7.36
C GLU A 100 -2.93 -0.08 7.84
N ILE A 101 -2.27 1.07 7.61
CA ILE A 101 -0.94 1.38 8.15
C ILE A 101 -0.95 1.26 9.67
N GLY A 102 -1.89 1.92 10.34
CA GLY A 102 -2.03 1.85 11.80
C GLY A 102 -2.31 0.44 12.30
N PHE A 103 -3.17 -0.30 11.60
CA PHE A 103 -3.51 -1.67 11.94
C PHE A 103 -2.31 -2.64 11.80
N MET A 104 -1.49 -2.49 10.75
CA MET A 104 -0.24 -3.26 10.60
C MET A 104 0.77 -2.91 11.69
N ARG A 105 0.94 -1.64 12.02
CA ARG A 105 1.85 -1.21 13.08
C ARG A 105 1.42 -1.72 14.46
N ALA A 106 0.12 -1.79 14.74
CA ALA A 106 -0.42 -2.40 15.97
C ALA A 106 -0.08 -3.90 16.08
N GLN A 107 0.13 -4.58 14.94
CA GLN A 107 0.58 -5.98 14.86
C GLN A 107 2.12 -6.11 14.81
N HIS A 108 2.86 -5.05 15.08
CA HIS A 108 4.33 -5.00 15.00
C HIS A 108 4.91 -5.35 13.62
N LYS A 109 4.13 -5.23 12.55
CA LYS A 109 4.59 -5.49 11.20
C LYS A 109 5.28 -4.24 10.64
N PRO A 110 6.41 -4.38 9.93
CA PRO A 110 7.04 -3.27 9.24
C PRO A 110 6.14 -2.74 8.13
N VAL A 111 6.18 -1.42 7.96
CA VAL A 111 5.46 -0.70 6.91
C VAL A 111 6.45 0.09 6.08
N ILE A 112 6.42 -0.13 4.79
CA ILE A 112 7.17 0.61 3.78
C ILE A 112 6.20 1.59 3.12
N LEU A 113 6.48 2.90 3.25
CA LEU A 113 5.66 3.95 2.67
C LEU A 113 6.28 4.45 1.38
N ILE A 114 5.44 4.60 0.35
CA ILE A 114 5.79 5.16 -0.95
C ILE A 114 4.88 6.35 -1.22
N PRO A 115 5.14 7.51 -0.59
CA PRO A 115 4.38 8.71 -0.91
C PRO A 115 4.75 9.21 -2.29
N PHE A 116 3.74 9.69 -3.01
CA PHE A 116 3.87 10.27 -4.34
C PHE A 116 2.91 11.46 -4.50
N THR A 117 3.16 12.28 -5.51
CA THR A 117 2.35 13.43 -5.85
C THR A 117 2.37 13.68 -7.35
N GLN A 118 1.29 14.24 -7.88
CA GLN A 118 1.23 14.77 -9.22
C GLN A 118 1.76 16.23 -9.28
N HIS A 119 2.11 16.81 -8.11
CA HIS A 119 2.53 18.20 -7.94
C HIS A 119 3.88 18.29 -7.21
N PRO A 120 4.99 17.81 -7.81
CA PRO A 120 6.30 17.76 -7.15
C PRO A 120 6.87 19.15 -6.79
N GLU A 121 6.30 20.21 -7.33
CA GLU A 121 6.64 21.62 -7.02
C GLU A 121 6.08 22.09 -5.67
N LYS A 122 5.10 21.39 -5.12
CA LYS A 122 4.47 21.78 -3.84
C LYS A 122 5.29 21.29 -2.66
N LYS A 123 5.32 22.11 -1.60
CA LYS A 123 5.80 21.64 -0.30
C LYS A 123 4.78 20.68 0.28
N LEU A 124 5.15 19.43 0.36
CA LEU A 124 4.31 18.38 0.94
C LEU A 124 4.48 18.31 2.45
N VAL A 125 3.37 18.05 3.14
CA VAL A 125 3.32 17.91 4.59
C VAL A 125 2.61 16.61 4.93
N MET A 126 3.26 15.75 5.70
CA MET A 126 2.74 14.47 6.13
C MET A 126 2.27 14.51 7.57
N ASN A 127 1.18 13.84 7.87
CA ASN A 127 0.72 13.68 9.24
C ASN A 127 1.78 12.95 10.09
N LEU A 128 1.99 13.42 11.33
CA LEU A 128 2.95 12.86 12.27
C LEU A 128 2.80 11.35 12.47
N MET A 129 1.57 10.87 12.62
CA MET A 129 1.31 9.45 12.87
C MET A 129 1.71 8.56 11.69
N ILE A 130 1.57 9.07 10.46
CA ILE A 130 2.01 8.38 9.26
C ILE A 130 3.54 8.46 9.13
N SER A 131 4.12 9.66 9.23
CA SER A 131 5.56 9.86 9.02
C SER A 131 6.43 9.12 10.04
N GLN A 132 5.98 8.99 11.27
CA GLN A 132 6.71 8.30 12.34
C GLN A 132 6.25 6.83 12.51
N GLY A 133 5.07 6.48 12.02
CA GLY A 133 4.54 5.12 12.07
C GLY A 133 5.21 4.15 11.11
N VAL A 134 5.85 4.63 10.05
CA VAL A 134 6.45 3.77 9.03
C VAL A 134 7.87 3.31 9.41
N THR A 135 8.25 2.16 8.87
CA THR A 135 9.59 1.57 9.08
C THR A 135 10.59 2.10 8.06
N SER A 136 10.14 2.25 6.83
CA SER A 136 10.97 2.63 5.70
C SER A 136 10.19 3.47 4.70
N TYR A 137 10.90 4.31 3.97
CA TYR A 137 10.35 5.29 3.05
C TYR A 137 11.05 5.25 1.70
N PHE A 138 10.28 5.39 0.62
CA PHE A 138 10.78 5.58 -0.75
C PHE A 138 9.99 6.71 -1.41
N ASP A 139 10.67 7.67 -2.03
CA ASP A 139 10.03 8.70 -2.84
C ASP A 139 9.40 8.06 -4.09
N GLY A 140 8.06 8.02 -4.12
CA GLY A 140 7.30 7.39 -5.21
C GLY A 140 7.49 8.05 -6.57
N ASN A 141 8.00 9.28 -6.59
CA ASN A 141 8.31 9.99 -7.82
C ASN A 141 9.74 9.71 -8.34
N LYS A 142 10.67 9.22 -7.48
CA LYS A 142 12.09 9.14 -7.83
C LYS A 142 12.76 7.79 -7.53
N GLU A 143 12.32 7.06 -6.50
CA GLU A 143 13.08 5.96 -5.92
C GLU A 143 12.45 4.58 -6.15
N LEU A 144 11.42 4.45 -6.99
CA LEU A 144 10.70 3.19 -7.20
C LEU A 144 11.60 2.02 -7.62
N GLU A 145 12.63 2.27 -8.41
CA GLU A 145 13.52 1.21 -8.90
C GLU A 145 14.30 0.53 -7.75
N GLU A 146 14.49 1.22 -6.63
CA GLU A 146 15.16 0.66 -5.46
C GLU A 146 14.36 -0.48 -4.81
N LEU A 147 13.05 -0.56 -5.07
CA LEU A 147 12.21 -1.67 -4.59
C LEU A 147 12.70 -3.04 -5.10
N LYS A 148 13.42 -3.10 -6.22
CA LYS A 148 13.98 -4.36 -6.75
C LYS A 148 15.08 -4.95 -5.88
N THR A 149 15.74 -4.13 -5.08
CA THR A 149 16.94 -4.52 -4.31
C THR A 149 16.77 -4.33 -2.81
N TYR A 150 15.68 -3.69 -2.37
CA TYR A 150 15.38 -3.55 -0.95
C TYR A 150 15.14 -4.92 -0.31
N ASP A 151 15.73 -5.15 0.84
CA ASP A 151 15.56 -6.42 1.56
C ASP A 151 14.25 -6.45 2.36
N PHE A 152 13.20 -6.98 1.75
CA PHE A 152 11.91 -7.16 2.41
C PHE A 152 11.89 -8.27 3.47
N ASN A 153 12.89 -9.15 3.51
CA ASN A 153 12.98 -10.15 4.59
C ASN A 153 13.32 -9.51 5.93
N SER A 154 14.14 -8.45 5.93
CA SER A 154 14.58 -7.75 7.15
C SER A 154 14.00 -6.35 7.32
N CYS A 155 13.44 -5.77 6.25
CA CYS A 155 12.86 -4.43 6.22
C CYS A 155 13.74 -3.36 6.91
N PRO A 156 14.97 -3.11 6.46
CA PRO A 156 15.85 -2.13 7.09
C PRO A 156 15.23 -0.74 7.07
N SER A 157 15.35 -0.01 8.17
CA SER A 157 14.76 1.32 8.31
C SER A 157 15.39 2.34 7.36
N ARG A 158 14.52 3.16 6.74
CA ARG A 158 14.90 4.35 5.98
C ARG A 158 14.07 5.52 6.49
N VAL A 159 14.77 6.61 6.85
CA VAL A 159 14.13 7.80 7.41
C VAL A 159 13.32 8.54 6.35
N VAL A 160 12.16 9.04 6.74
CA VAL A 160 11.36 9.96 5.90
C VAL A 160 12.15 11.26 5.71
N THR A 161 12.37 11.64 4.46
CA THR A 161 13.04 12.90 4.08
C THR A 161 12.23 13.61 2.99
N GLY A 162 12.39 14.93 2.90
CA GLY A 162 11.76 15.73 1.84
C GLY A 162 10.32 16.15 2.09
N PHE A 163 9.75 15.80 3.25
CA PHE A 163 8.40 16.20 3.67
C PHE A 163 8.45 17.00 4.97
N GLY A 164 7.56 18.00 5.09
CA GLY A 164 7.25 18.58 6.39
C GLY A 164 6.37 17.59 7.20
N THR A 165 6.41 17.70 8.52
CA THR A 165 5.57 16.86 9.41
C THR A 165 4.73 17.77 10.30
N ILE A 166 3.45 17.47 10.50
CA ILE A 166 2.51 18.13 11.42
C ILE A 166 1.78 17.11 12.26
#